data_7357473008fd625e8f9ecdd494887c44
#
_entry.id   7357473008fd625e8f9ecdd494887c44
#
_cell.length_a   1.000
_cell.length_b   1.000
_cell.length_c   1.000
_cell.angle_alpha   90.00
_cell.angle_beta   90.00
_cell.angle_gamma   90.00
#
_symmetry.space_group_name_H-M   'P 1'
#
loop_
_entity.id
_entity.type
_entity.pdbx_description
1 polymer ?
#
loop_
_entity_poly.entity_id
_entity_poly.type
_entity_poly.pdbx_seq_one_letter_code
_entity_poly.pdbx_strand_id
1 'polypeptide(L)'
;NSLINSIPESNTIQMVINSLCPTIFDSRNKAKYFLTILGDNIFRKNTTNIHFISPNAKDFIKNLNNISQILIGSNISQTFKYKYHDHSYPECRIVNVNECIKNYNIWSIIINDYTLDILCVAMHYSNRYNNSDEFLLNDCNDSNFVNKVFYIKNVEQTLLVDEFINVFIDIDNKTIVDNKTIVDKQITQITWKNMQYLWKLFLDNKQIPSIIFSQVLKNLLIQKLEKYYIVDQDSFVGICSKYIPS
;
A
#
# COMPACT_ATOMS: atom_id res chain seq x y z
N ASN A 1 -8.08 17.17 -26.45
CA ASN A 1 -7.88 16.09 -25.46
C ASN A 1 -9.16 15.31 -25.10
N SER A 2 -10.37 15.89 -25.22
CA SER A 2 -11.63 15.18 -24.91
C SER A 2 -12.03 14.12 -25.96
N LEU A 3 -11.60 14.27 -27.20
CA LEU A 3 -11.92 13.34 -28.30
C LEU A 3 -11.13 12.01 -28.23
N ILE A 4 -9.92 12.02 -27.66
CA ILE A 4 -9.09 10.80 -27.52
C ILE A 4 -9.70 9.83 -26.48
N ASN A 5 -10.36 10.37 -25.46
CA ASN A 5 -11.03 9.57 -24.42
C ASN A 5 -12.35 8.94 -24.88
N SER A 6 -12.88 9.31 -26.05
CA SER A 6 -14.13 8.78 -26.61
C SER A 6 -13.94 7.60 -27.58
N ILE A 7 -12.69 7.24 -27.92
CA ILE A 7 -12.42 6.09 -28.79
C ILE A 7 -12.68 4.80 -28.00
N PRO A 8 -13.60 3.92 -28.43
CA PRO A 8 -13.83 2.66 -27.75
C PRO A 8 -12.53 1.85 -27.66
N GLU A 9 -12.24 1.32 -26.47
CA GLU A 9 -11.12 0.40 -26.31
C GLU A 9 -11.34 -0.84 -27.19
N SER A 10 -10.27 -1.34 -27.82
CA SER A 10 -10.33 -2.55 -28.65
C SER A 10 -10.82 -3.75 -27.83
N ASN A 11 -11.36 -4.76 -28.52
CA ASN A 11 -11.82 -5.99 -27.88
C ASN A 11 -10.71 -6.65 -27.03
N THR A 12 -9.46 -6.64 -27.51
CA THR A 12 -8.31 -7.17 -26.77
C THR A 12 -8.08 -6.42 -25.45
N ILE A 13 -8.14 -5.08 -25.47
CA ILE A 13 -7.99 -4.26 -24.26
C ILE A 13 -9.11 -4.57 -23.26
N GLN A 14 -10.36 -4.65 -23.74
CA GLN A 14 -11.49 -4.97 -22.87
C GLN A 14 -11.37 -6.39 -22.28
N MET A 15 -10.95 -7.36 -23.09
CA MET A 15 -10.71 -8.73 -22.65
C MET A 15 -9.65 -8.79 -21.55
N VAL A 16 -8.50 -8.13 -21.70
CA VAL A 16 -7.44 -8.08 -20.70
C VAL A 16 -7.94 -7.41 -19.41
N ILE A 17 -8.61 -6.26 -19.52
CA ILE A 17 -9.16 -5.59 -18.33
C ILE A 17 -10.18 -6.49 -17.62
N ASN A 18 -11.04 -7.17 -18.35
CA ASN A 18 -12.06 -8.06 -17.78
C ASN A 18 -11.45 -9.33 -17.17
N SER A 19 -10.31 -9.82 -17.67
CA SER A 19 -9.59 -10.95 -17.06
C SER A 19 -8.94 -10.56 -15.72
N LEU A 20 -8.52 -9.31 -15.58
CA LEU A 20 -7.92 -8.77 -14.35
C LEU A 20 -8.95 -8.28 -13.33
N CYS A 21 -10.13 -7.82 -13.80
CA CYS A 21 -11.20 -7.31 -12.95
C CYS A 21 -12.42 -8.23 -12.96
N PRO A 22 -13.09 -8.44 -11.82
CA PRO A 22 -12.76 -7.91 -10.48
C PRO A 22 -11.77 -8.79 -9.69
N THR A 23 -11.17 -9.78 -10.33
CA THR A 23 -10.40 -10.83 -9.65
C THR A 23 -9.14 -10.29 -8.99
N ILE A 24 -8.23 -9.70 -9.74
CA ILE A 24 -6.95 -9.17 -9.23
C ILE A 24 -7.11 -7.74 -8.75
N PHE A 25 -7.90 -6.94 -9.45
CA PHE A 25 -8.18 -5.55 -9.13
C PHE A 25 -9.68 -5.31 -8.99
N ASP A 26 -10.10 -4.56 -7.98
CA ASP A 26 -11.51 -4.22 -7.73
C ASP A 26 -12.06 -3.14 -8.68
N SER A 27 -11.18 -2.44 -9.43
CA SER A 27 -11.58 -1.42 -10.38
C SER A 27 -10.74 -1.42 -11.66
N ARG A 28 -11.35 -0.95 -12.75
CA ARG A 28 -10.68 -0.79 -14.07
C ARG A 28 -9.51 0.20 -13.99
N ASN A 29 -9.61 1.26 -13.18
CA ASN A 29 -8.53 2.24 -13.00
C ASN A 29 -7.30 1.60 -12.36
N LYS A 30 -7.47 0.73 -11.37
CA LYS A 30 -6.35 -0.01 -10.75
C LYS A 30 -5.70 -0.97 -11.74
N ALA A 31 -6.50 -1.69 -12.55
CA ALA A 31 -5.97 -2.55 -13.59
C ALA A 31 -5.21 -1.77 -14.68
N LYS A 32 -5.76 -0.63 -15.15
CA LYS A 32 -5.08 0.25 -16.11
C LYS A 32 -3.76 0.80 -15.56
N TYR A 33 -3.76 1.25 -14.30
CA TYR A 33 -2.56 1.72 -13.62
C TYR A 33 -1.48 0.63 -13.56
N PHE A 34 -1.85 -0.57 -13.11
CA PHE A 34 -0.94 -1.71 -13.06
C PHE A 34 -0.36 -2.05 -14.46
N LEU A 35 -1.20 -2.13 -15.47
CA LEU A 35 -0.77 -2.38 -16.86
C LEU A 35 0.18 -1.28 -17.35
N THR A 36 -0.09 -0.01 -17.02
CA THR A 36 0.81 1.09 -17.39
C THR A 36 2.18 0.95 -16.72
N ILE A 37 2.24 0.54 -15.44
CA ILE A 37 3.51 0.24 -14.76
C ILE A 37 4.28 -0.88 -15.47
N LEU A 38 3.61 -1.95 -15.89
CA LEU A 38 4.28 -3.03 -16.64
C LEU A 38 4.87 -2.49 -17.93
N GLY A 39 4.13 -1.68 -18.67
CA GLY A 39 4.60 -1.04 -19.90
C GLY A 39 5.76 -0.06 -19.66
N ASP A 40 5.71 0.73 -18.58
CA ASP A 40 6.80 1.61 -18.17
C ASP A 40 8.08 0.81 -17.88
N ASN A 41 7.96 -0.35 -17.22
CA ASN A 41 9.09 -1.23 -16.97
C ASN A 41 9.66 -1.83 -18.27
N ILE A 42 8.80 -2.20 -19.24
CA ILE A 42 9.24 -2.67 -20.55
C ILE A 42 10.05 -1.58 -21.29
N PHE A 43 9.54 -0.35 -21.30
CA PHE A 43 10.17 0.80 -21.97
C PHE A 43 11.22 1.51 -21.12
N ARG A 44 11.47 1.07 -19.88
CA ARG A 44 12.39 1.68 -18.91
C ARG A 44 12.06 3.15 -18.62
N LYS A 45 10.76 3.47 -18.55
CA LYS A 45 10.27 4.78 -18.10
C LYS A 45 10.18 4.80 -16.58
N ASN A 46 10.37 5.98 -15.96
CA ASN A 46 10.22 6.18 -14.51
C ASN A 46 10.92 5.10 -13.64
N THR A 47 12.14 4.75 -14.02
CA THR A 47 12.90 3.67 -13.36
C THR A 47 13.25 3.95 -11.89
N THR A 48 13.13 5.20 -11.45
CA THR A 48 13.30 5.61 -10.05
C THR A 48 12.07 5.36 -9.21
N ASN A 49 10.88 5.23 -9.81
CA ASN A 49 9.65 4.94 -9.08
C ASN A 49 9.72 3.57 -8.39
N ILE A 50 9.22 3.54 -7.17
CA ILE A 50 9.11 2.34 -6.33
C ILE A 50 7.62 2.03 -6.15
N HIS A 51 7.20 0.89 -6.67
CA HIS A 51 5.80 0.45 -6.61
C HIS A 51 5.66 -0.61 -5.51
N PHE A 52 5.14 -0.18 -4.33
CA PHE A 52 4.85 -1.09 -3.24
C PHE A 52 3.56 -1.87 -3.52
N ILE A 53 3.69 -3.18 -3.53
CA ILE A 53 2.58 -4.13 -3.74
C ILE A 53 2.58 -5.16 -2.61
N SER A 54 1.41 -5.71 -2.30
CA SER A 54 1.27 -6.75 -1.28
C SER A 54 2.26 -7.90 -1.51
N PRO A 55 2.93 -8.42 -0.46
CA PRO A 55 3.74 -9.63 -0.54
C PRO A 55 2.99 -10.84 -1.12
N ASN A 56 1.66 -10.89 -0.97
CA ASN A 56 0.79 -11.92 -1.54
C ASN A 56 0.81 -11.93 -3.08
N ALA A 57 1.18 -10.83 -3.73
CA ALA A 57 1.29 -10.72 -5.18
C ALA A 57 2.63 -11.21 -5.73
N LYS A 58 3.59 -11.62 -4.87
CA LYS A 58 4.95 -11.92 -5.28
C LYS A 58 5.02 -13.01 -6.34
N ASP A 59 4.28 -14.10 -6.16
CA ASP A 59 4.30 -15.22 -7.10
C ASP A 59 3.62 -14.86 -8.43
N PHE A 60 2.53 -14.11 -8.39
CA PHE A 60 1.89 -13.57 -9.59
C PHE A 60 2.85 -12.71 -10.41
N ILE A 61 3.50 -11.72 -9.78
CA ILE A 61 4.46 -10.83 -10.45
C ILE A 61 5.65 -11.62 -10.99
N LYS A 62 6.19 -12.58 -10.21
CA LYS A 62 7.32 -13.42 -10.62
C LYS A 62 6.98 -14.26 -11.86
N ASN A 63 5.81 -14.90 -11.88
CA ASN A 63 5.41 -15.73 -13.02
C ASN A 63 5.20 -14.87 -14.27
N LEU A 64 4.48 -13.74 -14.14
CA LEU A 64 4.29 -12.81 -15.25
C LEU A 64 5.63 -12.29 -15.80
N ASN A 65 6.58 -11.97 -14.91
CA ASN A 65 7.93 -11.53 -15.29
C ASN A 65 8.71 -12.62 -16.02
N ASN A 66 8.66 -13.87 -15.55
CA ASN A 66 9.38 -14.99 -16.20
C ASN A 66 8.91 -15.19 -17.64
N ILE A 67 7.59 -15.15 -17.86
CA ILE A 67 7.03 -15.26 -19.21
C ILE A 67 7.39 -14.04 -20.05
N SER A 68 7.35 -12.84 -19.50
CA SER A 68 7.78 -11.62 -20.19
C SER A 68 9.24 -11.70 -20.64
N GLN A 69 10.13 -12.23 -19.81
CA GLN A 69 11.54 -12.43 -20.19
C GLN A 69 11.70 -13.42 -21.35
N ILE A 70 10.88 -14.49 -21.38
CA ILE A 70 10.91 -15.47 -22.47
C ILE A 70 10.33 -14.87 -23.77
N LEU A 71 9.20 -14.17 -23.70
CA LEU A 71 8.47 -13.69 -24.87
C LEU A 71 9.12 -12.45 -25.51
N ILE A 72 9.56 -11.50 -24.69
CA ILE A 72 10.02 -10.18 -25.18
C ILE A 72 11.36 -9.73 -24.59
N GLY A 73 12.04 -10.58 -23.81
CA GLY A 73 13.34 -10.27 -23.22
C GLY A 73 13.35 -9.13 -22.19
N SER A 74 12.17 -8.75 -21.65
CA SER A 74 12.05 -7.58 -20.76
C SER A 74 11.73 -7.99 -19.33
N ASN A 75 12.34 -7.27 -18.35
CA ASN A 75 12.02 -7.38 -16.95
C ASN A 75 10.92 -6.36 -16.60
N ILE A 76 9.73 -6.87 -16.25
CA ILE A 76 8.57 -6.04 -15.88
C ILE A 76 8.44 -5.84 -14.38
N SER A 77 9.27 -6.49 -13.57
CA SER A 77 9.15 -6.50 -12.10
C SER A 77 10.10 -5.55 -11.38
N GLN A 78 10.97 -4.85 -12.10
CA GLN A 78 12.09 -4.10 -11.52
C GLN A 78 11.69 -3.01 -10.53
N THR A 79 10.57 -2.33 -10.73
CA THR A 79 10.09 -1.26 -9.85
C THR A 79 9.22 -1.77 -8.70
N PHE A 80 8.75 -3.03 -8.73
CA PHE A 80 7.92 -3.58 -7.65
C PHE A 80 8.75 -3.91 -6.42
N LYS A 81 8.26 -3.50 -5.25
CA LYS A 81 8.84 -3.80 -3.93
C LYS A 81 7.75 -4.31 -2.99
N TYR A 82 8.14 -5.22 -2.09
CA TYR A 82 7.25 -5.87 -1.12
C TYR A 82 7.53 -5.42 0.31
N LYS A 83 8.63 -4.69 0.52
CA LYS A 83 9.07 -4.15 1.80
C LYS A 83 9.74 -2.80 1.58
N TYR A 84 9.61 -1.91 2.55
CA TYR A 84 10.32 -0.65 2.58
C TYR A 84 11.77 -0.88 3.09
N HIS A 85 12.74 -0.31 2.39
CA HIS A 85 14.17 -0.35 2.72
C HIS A 85 14.80 1.02 2.48
N ASP A 86 14.45 1.99 3.30
CA ASP A 86 14.99 3.36 3.24
C ASP A 86 14.85 4.03 1.85
N HIS A 87 13.72 3.78 1.20
CA HIS A 87 13.40 4.42 -0.08
C HIS A 87 12.97 5.87 0.12
N SER A 88 13.28 6.73 -0.86
CA SER A 88 12.80 8.11 -0.89
C SER A 88 11.28 8.15 -1.04
N TYR A 89 10.57 8.82 -0.13
CA TYR A 89 9.11 8.92 -0.15
C TYR A 89 8.54 9.50 -1.46
N PRO A 90 9.13 10.57 -2.06
CA PRO A 90 8.69 11.10 -3.35
C PRO A 90 8.64 10.06 -4.48
N GLU A 91 9.48 9.02 -4.42
CA GLU A 91 9.54 7.96 -5.43
C GLU A 91 8.53 6.83 -5.17
N CYS A 92 7.93 6.77 -3.98
CA CYS A 92 7.05 5.68 -3.57
C CYS A 92 5.63 5.81 -4.13
N ARG A 93 5.08 4.68 -4.60
CA ARG A 93 3.70 4.50 -5.09
C ARG A 93 3.12 3.25 -4.49
N ILE A 94 1.81 3.24 -4.22
CA ILE A 94 1.11 2.06 -3.70
C ILE A 94 0.33 1.40 -4.83
N VAL A 95 0.48 0.08 -4.98
CA VAL A 95 -0.30 -0.75 -5.90
C VAL A 95 -1.19 -1.67 -5.10
N ASN A 96 -2.49 -1.39 -5.11
CA ASN A 96 -3.47 -2.20 -4.39
C ASN A 96 -3.98 -3.35 -5.26
N VAL A 97 -3.98 -4.54 -4.68
CA VAL A 97 -4.51 -5.78 -5.28
C VAL A 97 -5.46 -6.46 -4.31
N ASN A 98 -6.36 -7.27 -4.84
CA ASN A 98 -7.28 -8.05 -4.02
C ASN A 98 -6.57 -9.17 -3.27
N GLU A 99 -7.06 -9.52 -2.08
CA GLU A 99 -6.51 -10.59 -1.24
C GLU A 99 -6.47 -11.96 -1.92
N CYS A 100 -7.37 -12.22 -2.86
CA CYS A 100 -7.42 -13.48 -3.60
C CYS A 100 -6.16 -13.73 -4.47
N ILE A 101 -5.31 -12.71 -4.70
CA ILE A 101 -4.04 -12.85 -5.43
C ILE A 101 -3.08 -13.85 -4.78
N LYS A 102 -3.25 -14.16 -3.51
CA LYS A 102 -2.49 -15.22 -2.81
C LYS A 102 -2.83 -16.64 -3.32
N ASN A 103 -3.98 -16.81 -4.00
CA ASN A 103 -4.41 -18.11 -4.48
C ASN A 103 -3.95 -18.33 -5.94
N TYR A 104 -2.98 -19.22 -6.11
CA TYR A 104 -2.41 -19.59 -7.42
C TYR A 104 -3.49 -19.98 -8.45
N ASN A 105 -4.47 -20.78 -8.06
CA ASN A 105 -5.49 -21.28 -8.98
C ASN A 105 -6.34 -20.16 -9.61
N ILE A 106 -6.46 -19.02 -8.95
CA ILE A 106 -7.24 -17.89 -9.42
C ILE A 106 -6.54 -17.18 -10.58
N TRP A 107 -5.24 -16.92 -10.46
CA TRP A 107 -4.52 -16.11 -11.43
C TRP A 107 -3.69 -16.93 -12.44
N SER A 108 -3.46 -18.23 -12.20
CA SER A 108 -2.70 -19.08 -13.13
C SER A 108 -3.34 -19.15 -14.50
N ILE A 109 -4.66 -19.21 -14.56
CA ILE A 109 -5.42 -19.18 -15.83
C ILE A 109 -5.17 -17.84 -16.55
N ILE A 110 -5.23 -16.72 -15.84
CA ILE A 110 -4.98 -15.39 -16.41
C ILE A 110 -3.57 -15.32 -17.02
N ILE A 111 -2.57 -15.83 -16.30
CA ILE A 111 -1.19 -15.83 -16.78
C ILE A 111 -1.02 -16.75 -17.99
N ASN A 112 -1.57 -17.96 -17.94
CA ASN A 112 -1.39 -18.94 -19.03
C ASN A 112 -2.06 -18.49 -20.33
N ASP A 113 -3.24 -17.91 -20.23
CA ASP A 113 -4.08 -17.62 -21.40
C ASP A 113 -3.86 -16.20 -21.95
N TYR A 114 -3.50 -15.23 -21.11
CA TYR A 114 -3.52 -13.80 -21.45
C TYR A 114 -2.20 -13.06 -21.32
N THR A 115 -1.07 -13.71 -20.97
CA THR A 115 0.18 -12.97 -20.72
C THR A 115 0.62 -12.14 -21.94
N LEU A 116 0.57 -12.68 -23.15
CA LEU A 116 0.97 -11.93 -24.35
C LEU A 116 0.07 -10.70 -24.54
N ASP A 117 -1.24 -10.88 -24.42
CA ASP A 117 -2.20 -9.77 -24.52
C ASP A 117 -2.00 -8.73 -23.40
N ILE A 118 -1.72 -9.20 -22.17
CA ILE A 118 -1.37 -8.32 -21.03
C ILE A 118 -0.15 -7.46 -21.38
N LEU A 119 0.91 -8.04 -21.93
CA LEU A 119 2.12 -7.31 -22.32
C LEU A 119 1.85 -6.31 -23.46
N CYS A 120 1.07 -6.71 -24.47
CA CYS A 120 0.67 -5.82 -25.56
C CYS A 120 -0.15 -4.62 -25.04
N VAL A 121 -1.14 -4.88 -24.17
CA VAL A 121 -1.98 -3.82 -23.59
C VAL A 121 -1.18 -2.95 -22.64
N ALA A 122 -0.22 -3.52 -21.90
CA ALA A 122 0.71 -2.77 -21.05
C ALA A 122 1.53 -1.75 -21.86
N MET A 123 2.15 -2.21 -22.96
CA MET A 123 2.88 -1.32 -23.88
C MET A 123 1.99 -0.25 -24.48
N HIS A 124 0.76 -0.61 -24.89
CA HIS A 124 -0.22 0.34 -25.39
C HIS A 124 -0.54 1.44 -24.37
N TYR A 125 -0.83 1.08 -23.10
CA TYR A 125 -1.16 2.08 -22.09
C TYR A 125 0.02 2.96 -21.70
N SER A 126 1.23 2.41 -21.56
CA SER A 126 2.42 3.21 -21.29
C SER A 126 2.69 4.22 -22.41
N ASN A 127 2.44 3.87 -23.67
CA ASN A 127 2.56 4.82 -24.79
C ASN A 127 1.42 5.83 -24.82
N ARG A 128 0.17 5.40 -24.59
CA ARG A 128 -1.01 6.25 -24.60
C ARG A 128 -0.95 7.33 -23.52
N TYR A 129 -0.57 6.97 -22.31
CA TYR A 129 -0.54 7.86 -21.15
C TYR A 129 0.82 8.48 -20.89
N ASN A 130 1.81 8.17 -21.71
CA ASN A 130 3.22 8.52 -21.51
C ASN A 130 3.90 7.73 -20.37
N ASN A 131 3.28 7.62 -19.20
CA ASN A 131 3.70 6.79 -18.07
C ASN A 131 2.58 6.67 -17.02
N SER A 132 2.81 5.85 -15.99
CA SER A 132 1.83 5.54 -14.95
C SER A 132 1.47 6.73 -14.05
N ASP A 133 2.38 7.65 -13.79
CA ASP A 133 2.08 8.88 -13.03
C ASP A 133 1.21 9.84 -13.84
N GLU A 134 1.51 10.01 -15.13
CA GLU A 134 0.69 10.84 -16.04
C GLU A 134 -0.73 10.29 -16.21
N PHE A 135 -0.89 8.95 -16.27
CA PHE A 135 -2.22 8.33 -16.22
C PHE A 135 -3.02 8.76 -14.99
N LEU A 136 -2.38 8.72 -13.81
CA LEU A 136 -3.05 9.08 -12.55
C LEU A 136 -3.43 10.56 -12.50
N LEU A 137 -2.56 11.43 -12.98
CA LEU A 137 -2.74 12.88 -12.86
C LEU A 137 -3.69 13.46 -13.91
N ASN A 138 -3.73 12.88 -15.12
CA ASN A 138 -4.43 13.48 -16.25
C ASN A 138 -5.66 12.69 -16.73
N ASP A 139 -5.67 11.37 -16.55
CA ASP A 139 -6.68 10.48 -17.15
C ASP A 139 -7.51 9.70 -16.13
N CYS A 140 -7.07 9.63 -14.87
CA CYS A 140 -7.79 8.93 -13.81
C CYS A 140 -8.79 9.85 -13.11
N ASN A 141 -10.09 9.53 -13.22
CA ASN A 141 -11.16 10.32 -12.60
C ASN A 141 -11.45 9.93 -11.13
N ASP A 142 -10.73 8.95 -10.58
CA ASP A 142 -10.90 8.47 -9.20
C ASP A 142 -9.86 9.14 -8.28
N SER A 143 -10.21 10.30 -7.73
CA SER A 143 -9.33 11.06 -6.84
C SER A 143 -8.96 10.29 -5.56
N ASN A 144 -9.85 9.45 -5.04
CA ASN A 144 -9.57 8.62 -3.86
C ASN A 144 -8.48 7.58 -4.18
N PHE A 145 -8.57 6.96 -5.34
CA PHE A 145 -7.55 6.03 -5.81
C PHE A 145 -6.21 6.74 -6.03
N VAL A 146 -6.20 7.88 -6.70
CA VAL A 146 -4.99 8.70 -6.93
C VAL A 146 -4.33 9.08 -5.61
N ASN A 147 -5.09 9.59 -4.63
CA ASN A 147 -4.59 9.93 -3.30
C ASN A 147 -3.99 8.71 -2.59
N LYS A 148 -4.61 7.54 -2.74
CA LYS A 148 -4.12 6.30 -2.15
C LYS A 148 -2.80 5.86 -2.78
N VAL A 149 -2.65 5.96 -4.09
CA VAL A 149 -1.39 5.64 -4.79
C VAL A 149 -0.25 6.55 -4.32
N PHE A 150 -0.50 7.86 -4.24
CA PHE A 150 0.49 8.85 -3.82
C PHE A 150 0.58 9.04 -2.30
N TYR A 151 -0.07 8.21 -1.50
CA TYR A 151 -0.14 8.39 -0.05
C TYR A 151 1.24 8.51 0.59
N ILE A 152 2.18 7.58 0.30
CA ILE A 152 3.54 7.64 0.86
C ILE A 152 4.30 8.87 0.37
N LYS A 153 4.16 9.22 -0.91
CA LYS A 153 4.78 10.42 -1.49
C LYS A 153 4.40 11.70 -0.76
N ASN A 154 3.16 11.77 -0.26
CA ASN A 154 2.58 12.98 0.30
C ASN A 154 2.53 12.98 1.84
N VAL A 155 2.91 11.87 2.51
CA VAL A 155 2.82 11.75 3.96
C VAL A 155 4.14 12.10 4.63
N GLU A 156 4.06 12.83 5.75
CA GLU A 156 5.15 12.99 6.69
C GLU A 156 5.06 11.94 7.81
N GLN A 157 6.20 11.42 8.26
CA GLN A 157 6.23 10.39 9.33
C GLN A 157 5.52 10.83 10.60
N THR A 158 5.69 12.08 10.99
CA THR A 158 5.06 12.66 12.17
C THR A 158 3.55 12.69 12.07
N LEU A 159 3.01 13.06 10.90
CA LEU A 159 1.56 13.07 10.65
C LEU A 159 0.98 11.65 10.61
N LEU A 160 1.72 10.69 10.09
CA LEU A 160 1.30 9.29 10.09
C LEU A 160 1.18 8.74 11.52
N VAL A 161 2.13 9.10 12.40
CA VAL A 161 2.09 8.72 13.81
C VAL A 161 0.95 9.43 14.54
N ASP A 162 0.66 10.69 14.22
CA ASP A 162 -0.50 11.41 14.78
C ASP A 162 -1.83 10.74 14.38
N GLU A 163 -1.94 10.37 13.12
CA GLU A 163 -3.13 9.64 12.65
C GLU A 163 -3.29 8.29 13.34
N PHE A 164 -2.20 7.54 13.51
CA PHE A 164 -2.21 6.30 14.28
C PHE A 164 -2.69 6.52 15.72
N ILE A 165 -2.14 7.50 16.43
CA ILE A 165 -2.53 7.81 17.80
C ILE A 165 -4.02 8.15 17.86
N ASN A 166 -4.49 9.03 16.98
CA ASN A 166 -5.89 9.49 16.98
C ASN A 166 -6.91 8.37 16.72
N VAL A 167 -6.53 7.34 15.94
CA VAL A 167 -7.47 6.27 15.56
C VAL A 167 -7.37 5.05 16.47
N PHE A 168 -6.16 4.74 16.99
CA PHE A 168 -5.87 3.48 17.69
C PHE A 168 -5.68 3.63 19.18
N ILE A 169 -5.43 4.84 19.69
CA ILE A 169 -5.09 5.08 21.08
C ILE A 169 -6.17 5.96 21.73
N ASP A 170 -6.76 5.46 22.80
CA ASP A 170 -7.69 6.22 23.63
C ASP A 170 -6.95 6.60 24.92
N ILE A 171 -7.07 7.88 25.30
CA ILE A 171 -6.52 8.40 26.56
C ILE A 171 -7.57 8.17 27.65
N ASP A 172 -7.21 7.44 28.69
CA ASP A 172 -8.07 7.23 29.85
C ASP A 172 -8.05 8.48 30.73
N ASN A 173 -8.92 9.45 30.42
CA ASN A 173 -9.06 10.69 31.17
C ASN A 173 -9.58 10.49 32.63
N LYS A 174 -9.86 9.24 33.03
CA LYS A 174 -10.35 8.93 34.38
C LYS A 174 -9.23 8.71 35.41
N THR A 175 -7.97 8.69 34.96
CA THR A 175 -6.82 8.52 35.86
C THR A 175 -6.23 9.83 36.37
N ILE A 176 -6.73 11.00 35.94
CA ILE A 176 -6.28 12.32 36.41
C ILE A 176 -7.37 12.94 37.29
N VAL A 177 -7.70 12.31 38.41
CA VAL A 177 -8.51 12.98 39.46
C VAL A 177 -8.01 12.53 40.84
N ASP A 178 -7.41 13.49 41.52
CA ASP A 178 -7.25 13.61 42.96
C ASP A 178 -6.70 12.45 43.78
N ASN A 179 -5.66 12.78 44.53
CA ASN A 179 -4.94 12.06 45.56
C ASN A 179 -5.81 11.45 46.70
N LYS A 180 -7.02 10.95 46.44
CA LYS A 180 -7.79 10.23 47.44
C LYS A 180 -8.71 9.20 46.80
N THR A 181 -8.50 7.95 47.25
CA THR A 181 -9.21 6.70 46.93
C THR A 181 -8.74 5.97 45.66
N ILE A 182 -7.66 5.22 45.85
CA ILE A 182 -7.34 4.05 45.01
C ILE A 182 -8.32 2.94 45.38
N VAL A 183 -9.44 2.88 44.66
CA VAL A 183 -10.25 1.66 44.62
C VAL A 183 -9.83 0.91 43.36
N ASP A 184 -9.39 -0.33 43.51
CA ASP A 184 -8.95 -1.32 42.51
C ASP A 184 -9.42 -1.05 41.06
N LYS A 185 -8.84 -0.08 40.36
CA LYS A 185 -8.99 0.06 38.92
C LYS A 185 -7.68 -0.41 38.31
N GLN A 186 -7.76 -1.47 37.55
CA GLN A 186 -6.73 -1.95 36.69
C GLN A 186 -6.20 -0.78 35.85
N ILE A 187 -4.98 -0.34 36.15
CA ILE A 187 -4.31 0.77 35.43
C ILE A 187 -4.18 0.30 33.98
N THR A 188 -4.78 1.03 33.06
CA THR A 188 -4.66 0.71 31.63
C THR A 188 -3.22 0.91 31.18
N GLN A 189 -2.67 -0.09 30.51
CA GLN A 189 -1.26 -0.11 30.09
C GLN A 189 -1.12 -0.74 28.71
N ILE A 190 -0.32 -0.09 27.84
CA ILE A 190 0.08 -0.65 26.56
C ILE A 190 1.58 -0.85 26.56
N THR A 191 2.04 -2.11 26.52
CA THR A 191 3.45 -2.45 26.37
C THR A 191 3.96 -2.08 24.99
N TRP A 192 5.28 -1.90 24.84
CA TRP A 192 5.89 -1.66 23.52
C TRP A 192 5.51 -2.76 22.50
N LYS A 193 5.45 -4.03 22.93
CA LYS A 193 5.03 -5.15 22.07
C LYS A 193 3.60 -4.96 21.55
N ASN A 194 2.68 -4.55 22.41
CA ASN A 194 1.30 -4.29 22.02
C ASN A 194 1.20 -3.04 21.11
N MET A 195 2.02 -2.02 21.36
CA MET A 195 2.09 -0.83 20.49
C MET A 195 2.55 -1.19 19.08
N GLN A 196 3.55 -2.07 18.95
CA GLN A 196 4.00 -2.58 17.65
C GLN A 196 2.90 -3.40 16.94
N TYR A 197 2.13 -4.18 17.69
CA TYR A 197 0.97 -4.91 17.14
C TYR A 197 -0.09 -3.94 16.60
N LEU A 198 -0.46 -2.92 17.37
CA LEU A 198 -1.41 -1.90 16.96
C LEU A 198 -0.92 -1.13 15.73
N TRP A 199 0.34 -0.77 15.70
CA TRP A 199 0.96 -0.13 14.54
C TRP A 199 0.86 -0.99 13.28
N LYS A 200 1.17 -2.28 13.40
CA LYS A 200 1.03 -3.22 12.28
C LYS A 200 -0.42 -3.28 11.79
N LEU A 201 -1.38 -3.40 12.71
CA LEU A 201 -2.79 -3.43 12.37
C LEU A 201 -3.25 -2.14 11.67
N PHE A 202 -2.75 -0.97 12.10
CA PHE A 202 -3.00 0.30 11.46
C PHE A 202 -2.46 0.33 10.01
N LEU A 203 -1.24 -0.13 9.78
CA LEU A 203 -0.65 -0.20 8.44
C LEU A 203 -1.38 -1.18 7.54
N ASP A 204 -1.77 -2.35 8.08
CA ASP A 204 -2.55 -3.36 7.34
C ASP A 204 -3.92 -2.79 6.92
N ASN A 205 -4.61 -2.06 7.80
CA ASN A 205 -5.87 -1.39 7.48
C ASN A 205 -5.72 -0.34 6.36
N LYS A 206 -4.58 0.34 6.32
CA LYS A 206 -4.25 1.30 5.25
C LYS A 206 -3.70 0.63 3.99
N GLN A 207 -3.36 -0.65 4.04
CA GLN A 207 -2.69 -1.39 2.98
C GLN A 207 -1.36 -0.73 2.53
N ILE A 208 -0.58 -0.24 3.48
CA ILE A 208 0.73 0.34 3.24
C ILE A 208 1.83 -0.50 3.89
N PRO A 209 3.05 -0.52 3.33
CA PRO A 209 4.18 -1.20 3.95
C PRO A 209 4.62 -0.47 5.23
N SER A 210 5.40 -1.15 6.07
CA SER A 210 6.04 -0.49 7.22
C SER A 210 7.13 0.47 6.71
N ILE A 211 6.83 1.76 6.67
CA ILE A 211 7.69 2.83 6.15
C ILE A 211 8.43 3.60 7.24
N ILE A 212 8.19 3.27 8.52
CA ILE A 212 8.90 3.82 9.67
C ILE A 212 9.60 2.65 10.38
N PHE A 213 10.91 2.75 10.56
CA PHE A 213 11.67 1.73 11.31
C PHE A 213 11.28 1.73 12.78
N SER A 214 11.27 0.55 13.39
CA SER A 214 10.77 0.33 14.75
C SER A 214 11.37 1.29 15.79
N GLN A 215 12.67 1.58 15.73
CA GLN A 215 13.32 2.50 16.66
C GLN A 215 12.87 3.95 16.43
N VAL A 216 12.72 4.37 15.19
CA VAL A 216 12.22 5.72 14.84
C VAL A 216 10.79 5.89 15.30
N LEU A 217 9.94 4.89 15.05
CA LEU A 217 8.55 4.85 15.52
C LEU A 217 8.49 4.97 17.05
N LYS A 218 9.32 4.21 17.76
CA LYS A 218 9.38 4.26 19.23
C LYS A 218 9.70 5.66 19.73
N ASN A 219 10.71 6.28 19.15
CA ASN A 219 11.13 7.64 19.54
C ASN A 219 10.01 8.67 19.26
N LEU A 220 9.34 8.58 18.11
CA LEU A 220 8.22 9.46 17.78
C LEU A 220 7.03 9.28 18.74
N LEU A 221 6.70 8.03 19.09
CA LEU A 221 5.62 7.73 20.03
C LEU A 221 5.96 8.21 21.44
N ILE A 222 7.20 8.01 21.92
CA ILE A 222 7.66 8.53 23.21
C ILE A 222 7.56 10.05 23.23
N GLN A 223 8.01 10.74 22.18
CA GLN A 223 7.92 12.19 22.09
C GLN A 223 6.46 12.69 22.15
N LYS A 224 5.54 12.02 21.43
CA LYS A 224 4.13 12.45 21.37
C LYS A 224 3.32 12.05 22.60
N LEU A 225 3.69 10.96 23.25
CA LEU A 225 3.02 10.38 24.42
C LEU A 225 3.91 10.43 25.67
N GLU A 226 4.79 11.41 25.77
CA GLU A 226 5.81 11.53 26.84
C GLU A 226 5.21 11.39 28.25
N LYS A 227 4.06 12.01 28.51
CA LYS A 227 3.38 11.97 29.81
C LYS A 227 2.91 10.57 30.24
N TYR A 228 2.83 9.65 29.29
CA TYR A 228 2.28 8.30 29.50
C TYR A 228 3.38 7.24 29.48
N TYR A 229 4.61 7.55 29.04
CA TYR A 229 5.67 6.57 28.88
C TYR A 229 6.46 6.36 30.16
N ILE A 230 6.59 5.09 30.57
CA ILE A 230 7.39 4.67 31.73
C ILE A 230 8.60 3.87 31.24
N VAL A 231 9.78 4.44 31.40
CA VAL A 231 11.05 3.90 30.89
C VAL A 231 11.34 2.51 31.45
N ASP A 232 11.24 2.35 32.78
CA ASP A 232 11.59 1.10 33.48
C ASP A 232 10.71 -0.09 33.06
N GLN A 233 9.51 0.19 32.58
CA GLN A 233 8.54 -0.84 32.18
C GLN A 233 8.44 -0.99 30.66
N ASP A 234 9.11 -0.14 29.90
CA ASP A 234 8.97 -0.04 28.44
C ASP A 234 7.50 -0.06 27.99
N SER A 235 6.70 0.80 28.60
CA SER A 235 5.25 0.79 28.44
C SER A 235 4.64 2.17 28.54
N PHE A 236 3.44 2.30 28.01
CA PHE A 236 2.61 3.51 28.08
C PHE A 236 1.45 3.24 29.05
N VAL A 237 1.32 4.06 30.10
CA VAL A 237 0.34 3.92 31.19
C VAL A 237 -0.69 5.04 31.10
N GLY A 238 -1.96 4.75 31.41
CA GLY A 238 -3.06 5.71 31.30
C GLY A 238 -3.59 5.86 29.88
N ILE A 239 -3.24 4.95 29.00
CA ILE A 239 -3.80 4.84 27.65
C ILE A 239 -4.28 3.43 27.39
N CYS A 240 -5.26 3.29 26.50
CA CYS A 240 -5.81 2.00 26.09
C CYS A 240 -6.10 1.96 24.60
N SER A 241 -6.47 0.80 24.11
CA SER A 241 -6.90 0.61 22.73
C SER A 241 -7.93 -0.51 22.67
N LYS A 242 -9.03 -0.25 21.98
CA LYS A 242 -10.08 -1.25 21.71
C LYS A 242 -9.64 -2.39 20.77
N TYR A 243 -8.48 -2.24 20.15
CA TYR A 243 -7.94 -3.22 19.21
C TYR A 243 -6.96 -4.21 19.84
N ILE A 244 -6.69 -4.09 21.15
CA ILE A 244 -5.90 -5.08 21.88
C ILE A 244 -6.87 -6.16 22.38
N PRO A 245 -6.67 -7.45 22.04
CA PRO A 245 -7.44 -8.53 22.63
C PRO A 245 -7.29 -8.53 24.15
N SER A 246 -8.40 -8.64 24.87
CA SER A 246 -8.43 -8.85 26.32
C SER A 246 -7.83 -10.20 26.72
#